data_9f207f4d36f3eef242c661cfbdb3275a
#
_entry.id   9f207f4d36f3eef242c661cfbdb3275a
#
_cell.length_a   1.000
_cell.length_b   1.000
_cell.length_c   1.000
_cell.angle_alpha   90.00
_cell.angle_beta   90.00
_cell.angle_gamma   90.00
#
_symmetry.space_group_name_H-M   'P 1'
#
loop_
_entity.id
_entity.type
_entity.pdbx_description
1 polymer ?
#
loop_
_entity_poly.entity_id
_entity_poly.type
_entity_poly.pdbx_seq_one_letter_code
_entity_poly.pdbx_strand_id
1 'polypeptide(L)'
;MPNTLYDKIWKEHLVDQQDDGTALLFVDRHLVHEVTSPQAFEGLRNSKRKVRHPKLTLAVADHNVPTTDRTNGISDKESKIQVDTLEKNCKEFDIQLFGMEDKRQGIVHIIGPEQGFTQPGTVIVCGDSHTATHGAFGALAFGIGTSEVEHVLATQTLVQKKAKNFRINVNGKLPLGVTSKDVILQIIGKIGTAGGTGCVIEYAGDLIRSLSVEQRMTICNMTIEGGARAGLIAPDEKIFKYLEGKPMSPKGEKWDKALAYWRSLKSDDGANFDKEISLQANEISPMITWGTSPQDVITIEDKVPNPDNEKDEDRKNSIERALKYMGLKPDMAAKDIKIDKVFIGSCTNGRIEDLREAAKILKDKKIASHVHAMVVPGSGLVKEQAEQEGLNKIFEESGFEWREPGCSMCLAMTADKLKPEQRCASTSNRNFEGRQGRGGRTHLVSPGMAAAAAISGNLDDVRKYQN
;
A
#
# COMPACT_ATOMS: atom_id res chain seq x y z
N MET A 1 21.85 19.78 17.13
CA MET A 1 21.22 18.62 17.76
C MET A 1 21.10 17.54 16.71
N PRO A 2 21.25 16.27 17.04
CA PRO A 2 21.01 15.16 16.11
C PRO A 2 19.59 15.20 15.55
N ASN A 3 19.44 14.94 14.25
CA ASN A 3 18.16 15.00 13.55
C ASN A 3 17.71 13.60 13.13
N THR A 4 16.40 13.34 13.18
CA THR A 4 15.81 12.15 12.56
C THR A 4 15.81 12.30 11.03
N LEU A 5 15.60 11.21 10.30
CA LEU A 5 15.41 11.26 8.86
C LEU A 5 14.25 12.20 8.48
N TYR A 6 13.14 12.12 9.23
CA TYR A 6 11.99 13.02 9.04
C TYR A 6 12.36 14.49 9.27
N ASP A 7 13.13 14.80 10.34
CA ASP A 7 13.57 16.18 10.62
C ASP A 7 14.42 16.75 9.49
N LYS A 8 15.31 15.94 8.91
CA LYS A 8 16.16 16.36 7.78
C LYS A 8 15.31 16.73 6.57
N ILE A 9 14.42 15.83 6.15
CA ILE A 9 13.54 16.07 4.99
C ILE A 9 12.64 17.28 5.26
N TRP A 10 12.02 17.36 6.44
CA TRP A 10 11.16 18.49 6.80
C TRP A 10 11.87 19.83 6.69
N LYS A 11 13.08 19.95 7.29
CA LYS A 11 13.85 21.19 7.29
C LYS A 11 14.24 21.65 5.89
N GLU A 12 14.59 20.73 5.01
CA GLU A 12 14.99 21.03 3.64
C GLU A 12 13.83 21.51 2.77
N HIS A 13 12.59 21.17 3.14
CA HIS A 13 11.38 21.52 2.39
C HIS A 13 10.56 22.64 3.06
N LEU A 14 10.99 23.11 4.22
CA LEU A 14 10.33 24.18 4.95
C LEU A 14 10.54 25.53 4.21
N VAL A 15 9.44 26.07 3.67
CA VAL A 15 9.44 27.38 2.98
C VAL A 15 9.21 28.50 3.98
N ASP A 16 8.25 28.33 4.88
CA ASP A 16 7.88 29.31 5.89
C ASP A 16 7.23 28.61 7.10
N GLN A 17 7.32 29.21 8.28
CA GLN A 17 6.71 28.68 9.49
C GLN A 17 6.15 29.82 10.33
N GLN A 18 4.89 29.70 10.73
CA GLN A 18 4.20 30.63 11.60
C GLN A 18 4.47 30.32 13.09
N ASP A 19 4.21 31.28 13.97
CA ASP A 19 4.42 31.14 15.42
C ASP A 19 3.57 30.04 16.05
N ASP A 20 2.40 29.69 15.46
CA ASP A 20 1.54 28.60 15.93
C ASP A 20 2.00 27.20 15.49
N GLY A 21 3.16 27.11 14.83
CA GLY A 21 3.76 25.90 14.30
C GLY A 21 3.20 25.44 12.94
N THR A 22 2.27 26.20 12.35
CA THR A 22 1.81 25.99 10.97
C THR A 22 2.95 26.29 10.00
N ALA A 23 3.24 25.38 9.10
CA ALA A 23 4.36 25.46 8.17
C ALA A 23 3.89 25.35 6.73
N LEU A 24 4.52 26.09 5.84
CA LEU A 24 4.41 25.94 4.40
C LEU A 24 5.53 25.02 3.92
N LEU A 25 5.18 23.86 3.40
CA LEU A 25 6.11 22.83 2.97
C LEU A 25 6.17 22.78 1.44
N PHE A 26 7.37 22.76 0.85
CA PHE A 26 7.55 22.53 -0.57
C PHE A 26 7.28 21.08 -0.93
N VAL A 27 6.61 20.82 -2.07
CA VAL A 27 6.27 19.49 -2.57
C VAL A 27 7.04 19.23 -3.87
N ASP A 28 7.91 18.21 -3.88
CA ASP A 28 8.73 17.85 -5.04
C ASP A 28 7.97 17.11 -6.12
N ARG A 29 7.08 16.21 -5.70
CA ARG A 29 6.38 15.30 -6.61
C ARG A 29 4.90 15.19 -6.26
N HIS A 30 4.07 15.22 -7.28
CA HIS A 30 2.64 15.07 -7.15
C HIS A 30 2.16 13.90 -8.02
N LEU A 31 1.57 12.89 -7.41
CA LEU A 31 0.90 11.80 -8.10
C LEU A 31 -0.61 12.10 -8.15
N VAL A 32 -1.22 11.87 -9.30
CA VAL A 32 -2.62 12.23 -9.55
C VAL A 32 -3.35 11.03 -10.19
N HIS A 33 -4.58 10.79 -9.75
CA HIS A 33 -5.45 9.78 -10.33
C HIS A 33 -6.89 10.31 -10.53
N GLU A 34 -7.73 9.53 -11.17
CA GLU A 34 -9.05 9.95 -11.65
C GLU A 34 -10.06 10.27 -10.54
N VAL A 35 -9.91 9.69 -9.32
CA VAL A 35 -10.94 9.80 -8.28
C VAL A 35 -10.92 11.15 -7.56
N THR A 36 -9.73 11.67 -7.23
CA THR A 36 -9.59 12.86 -6.38
C THR A 36 -9.17 14.13 -7.12
N SER A 37 -8.97 14.05 -8.43
CA SER A 37 -8.45 15.16 -9.21
C SER A 37 -9.49 16.02 -9.97
N PRO A 38 -10.69 15.56 -10.33
CA PRO A 38 -11.61 16.33 -11.18
C PRO A 38 -11.93 17.72 -10.63
N GLN A 39 -12.32 17.82 -9.36
CA GLN A 39 -12.65 19.08 -8.71
C GLN A 39 -11.44 19.99 -8.55
N ALA A 40 -10.25 19.43 -8.32
CA ALA A 40 -9.01 20.20 -8.21
C ALA A 40 -8.68 20.92 -9.54
N PHE A 41 -8.80 20.23 -10.67
CA PHE A 41 -8.62 20.85 -11.99
C PHE A 41 -9.72 21.86 -12.33
N GLU A 42 -10.96 21.61 -11.91
CA GLU A 42 -12.04 22.59 -12.07
C GLU A 42 -11.76 23.87 -11.27
N GLY A 43 -11.27 23.73 -10.03
CA GLY A 43 -10.85 24.86 -9.21
C GLY A 43 -9.74 25.70 -9.87
N LEU A 44 -8.74 25.05 -10.50
CA LEU A 44 -7.71 25.75 -11.28
C LEU A 44 -8.30 26.56 -12.45
N ARG A 45 -9.25 25.98 -13.20
CA ARG A 45 -9.92 26.70 -14.30
C ARG A 45 -10.70 27.92 -13.80
N ASN A 46 -11.50 27.72 -12.76
CA ASN A 46 -12.33 28.77 -12.17
C ASN A 46 -11.48 29.94 -11.63
N SER A 47 -10.33 29.62 -11.02
CA SER A 47 -9.37 30.62 -10.52
C SER A 47 -8.41 31.14 -11.60
N LYS A 48 -8.52 30.64 -12.85
CA LYS A 48 -7.62 30.99 -13.98
C LYS A 48 -6.14 30.71 -13.69
N ARG A 49 -5.87 29.66 -12.91
CA ARG A 49 -4.51 29.23 -12.54
C ARG A 49 -4.05 28.11 -13.46
N LYS A 50 -2.74 28.05 -13.68
CA LYS A 50 -2.07 26.95 -14.38
C LYS A 50 -1.45 26.00 -13.36
N VAL A 51 -1.18 24.78 -13.78
CA VAL A 51 -0.30 23.88 -13.02
C VAL A 51 1.11 24.48 -13.03
N ARG A 52 1.69 24.66 -11.84
CA ARG A 52 2.97 25.36 -11.67
C ARG A 52 4.13 24.64 -12.36
N HIS A 53 4.23 23.32 -12.16
CA HIS A 53 5.27 22.47 -12.75
C HIS A 53 4.70 21.12 -13.20
N PRO A 54 4.11 21.06 -14.41
CA PRO A 54 3.51 19.83 -14.93
C PRO A 54 4.47 18.62 -14.94
N LYS A 55 5.77 18.85 -15.20
CA LYS A 55 6.80 17.79 -15.23
C LYS A 55 7.09 17.14 -13.86
N LEU A 56 6.66 17.76 -12.77
CA LEU A 56 6.77 17.23 -11.41
C LEU A 56 5.45 16.59 -10.94
N THR A 57 4.48 16.47 -11.85
CA THR A 57 3.21 15.80 -11.67
C THR A 57 3.14 14.60 -12.62
N LEU A 58 2.74 13.45 -12.11
CA LEU A 58 2.54 12.23 -12.89
C LEU A 58 1.15 11.69 -12.62
N ALA A 59 0.38 11.45 -13.68
CA ALA A 59 -0.98 10.98 -13.60
C ALA A 59 -1.13 9.54 -14.11
N VAL A 60 -2.09 8.81 -13.56
CA VAL A 60 -2.49 7.47 -13.98
C VAL A 60 -3.96 7.23 -13.65
N ALA A 61 -4.66 6.46 -14.46
CA ALA A 61 -5.97 5.91 -14.13
C ALA A 61 -5.78 4.50 -13.55
N ASP A 62 -6.25 4.26 -12.32
CA ASP A 62 -6.00 2.99 -11.62
C ASP A 62 -7.19 2.44 -10.81
N HIS A 63 -8.11 3.28 -10.36
CA HIS A 63 -9.25 2.87 -9.54
C HIS A 63 -10.45 2.44 -10.36
N ASN A 64 -10.74 3.14 -11.45
CA ASN A 64 -11.93 2.97 -12.30
C ASN A 64 -11.63 2.26 -13.63
N VAL A 65 -10.48 1.63 -13.75
CA VAL A 65 -10.13 0.85 -14.93
C VAL A 65 -10.56 -0.61 -14.76
N PRO A 66 -11.14 -1.25 -15.80
CA PRO A 66 -11.48 -2.66 -15.74
C PRO A 66 -10.21 -3.51 -15.67
N THR A 67 -10.27 -4.59 -14.90
CA THR A 67 -9.22 -5.61 -14.82
C THR A 67 -9.55 -6.88 -15.62
N THR A 68 -10.67 -6.87 -16.30
CA THR A 68 -11.09 -7.85 -17.31
C THR A 68 -10.73 -7.38 -18.71
N ASP A 69 -11.35 -7.92 -19.73
CA ASP A 69 -11.16 -7.50 -21.13
C ASP A 69 -11.42 -5.99 -21.31
N ARG A 70 -10.43 -5.29 -21.87
CA ARG A 70 -10.44 -3.84 -22.12
C ARG A 70 -10.80 -3.45 -23.56
N THR A 71 -11.00 -4.43 -24.45
CA THR A 71 -11.26 -4.18 -25.89
C THR A 71 -12.48 -3.28 -26.14
N ASN A 72 -13.48 -3.35 -25.27
CA ASN A 72 -14.69 -2.53 -25.34
C ASN A 72 -14.62 -1.27 -24.43
N GLY A 73 -13.45 -0.93 -23.89
CA GLY A 73 -13.27 0.19 -22.99
C GLY A 73 -13.95 -0.01 -21.63
N ILE A 74 -14.35 1.10 -21.00
CA ILE A 74 -14.97 1.11 -19.67
C ILE A 74 -16.48 1.10 -19.82
N SER A 75 -17.14 0.02 -19.38
CA SER A 75 -18.59 -0.16 -19.49
C SER A 75 -19.40 0.63 -18.46
N ASP A 76 -18.84 0.81 -17.25
CA ASP A 76 -19.47 1.63 -16.22
C ASP A 76 -19.37 3.12 -16.57
N LYS A 77 -20.53 3.82 -16.61
CA LYS A 77 -20.59 5.21 -17.07
C LYS A 77 -19.86 6.17 -16.15
N GLU A 78 -19.95 6.00 -14.84
CA GLU A 78 -19.32 6.90 -13.87
C GLU A 78 -17.81 6.74 -13.91
N SER A 79 -17.33 5.50 -13.92
CA SER A 79 -15.92 5.16 -14.09
C SER A 79 -15.36 5.74 -15.39
N LYS A 80 -16.08 5.59 -16.50
CA LYS A 80 -15.68 6.17 -17.79
C LYS A 80 -15.56 7.69 -17.74
N ILE A 81 -16.54 8.38 -17.16
CA ILE A 81 -16.51 9.85 -17.03
C ILE A 81 -15.29 10.29 -16.23
N GLN A 82 -14.94 9.60 -15.15
CA GLN A 82 -13.79 9.97 -14.31
C GLN A 82 -12.47 9.78 -15.07
N VAL A 83 -12.30 8.67 -15.77
CA VAL A 83 -11.10 8.40 -16.58
C VAL A 83 -10.99 9.38 -17.75
N ASP A 84 -12.05 9.58 -18.53
CA ASP A 84 -12.09 10.54 -19.65
C ASP A 84 -11.79 11.98 -19.15
N THR A 85 -12.27 12.33 -17.95
CA THR A 85 -12.02 13.64 -17.33
C THR A 85 -10.55 13.79 -16.95
N LEU A 86 -9.92 12.76 -16.39
CA LEU A 86 -8.49 12.78 -16.09
C LEU A 86 -7.67 12.98 -17.37
N GLU A 87 -7.97 12.23 -18.43
CA GLU A 87 -7.29 12.35 -19.73
C GLU A 87 -7.39 13.79 -20.29
N LYS A 88 -8.61 14.34 -20.28
CA LYS A 88 -8.85 15.72 -20.72
C LYS A 88 -8.04 16.73 -19.89
N ASN A 89 -8.05 16.57 -18.56
CA ASN A 89 -7.34 17.46 -17.65
C ASN A 89 -5.82 17.38 -17.88
N CYS A 90 -5.27 16.17 -17.99
CA CYS A 90 -3.83 15.99 -18.22
C CYS A 90 -3.39 16.62 -19.56
N LYS A 91 -4.19 16.48 -20.60
CA LYS A 91 -3.93 17.10 -21.90
C LYS A 91 -3.99 18.63 -21.81
N GLU A 92 -4.98 19.19 -21.12
CA GLU A 92 -5.15 20.64 -20.97
C GLU A 92 -4.01 21.29 -20.18
N PHE A 93 -3.54 20.61 -19.12
CA PHE A 93 -2.53 21.15 -18.20
C PHE A 93 -1.11 20.63 -18.45
N ASP A 94 -0.87 19.96 -19.59
CA ASP A 94 0.44 19.41 -20.01
C ASP A 94 1.06 18.44 -18.97
N ILE A 95 0.23 17.61 -18.33
CA ILE A 95 0.65 16.61 -17.35
C ILE A 95 0.84 15.25 -18.04
N GLN A 96 1.95 14.58 -17.75
CA GLN A 96 2.19 13.22 -18.21
C GLN A 96 1.18 12.27 -17.61
N LEU A 97 0.47 11.54 -18.46
CA LEU A 97 -0.50 10.51 -18.09
C LEU A 97 -0.08 9.14 -18.64
N PHE A 98 -0.18 8.12 -17.79
CA PHE A 98 -0.22 6.74 -18.23
C PHE A 98 -1.68 6.29 -18.32
N GLY A 99 -2.27 6.44 -19.50
CA GLY A 99 -3.64 6.05 -19.79
C GLY A 99 -3.80 4.53 -19.85
N MET A 100 -5.04 4.08 -19.98
CA MET A 100 -5.40 2.65 -19.92
C MET A 100 -4.66 1.76 -20.95
N GLU A 101 -4.30 2.33 -22.11
CA GLU A 101 -3.58 1.65 -23.19
C GLU A 101 -2.04 1.73 -23.06
N ASP A 102 -1.53 2.51 -22.12
CA ASP A 102 -0.10 2.63 -21.88
C ASP A 102 0.40 1.42 -21.09
N LYS A 103 1.41 0.73 -21.59
CA LYS A 103 2.00 -0.43 -20.88
C LYS A 103 2.56 -0.10 -19.50
N ARG A 104 2.77 1.18 -19.19
CA ARG A 104 3.19 1.67 -17.86
C ARG A 104 2.00 1.96 -16.95
N GLN A 105 0.77 1.82 -17.44
CA GLN A 105 -0.42 1.96 -16.62
C GLN A 105 -0.40 0.96 -15.47
N GLY A 106 -0.85 1.38 -14.32
CA GLY A 106 -0.91 0.56 -13.11
C GLY A 106 -1.30 1.40 -11.90
N ILE A 107 -1.25 0.79 -10.74
CA ILE A 107 -1.59 1.44 -9.47
C ILE A 107 -0.63 2.60 -9.22
N VAL A 108 -1.17 3.77 -8.87
CA VAL A 108 -0.43 5.03 -8.69
C VAL A 108 0.81 4.89 -7.79
N HIS A 109 0.73 4.08 -6.73
CA HIS A 109 1.84 3.85 -5.79
C HIS A 109 2.84 2.78 -6.25
N ILE A 110 2.61 2.17 -7.41
CA ILE A 110 3.54 1.22 -8.06
C ILE A 110 4.26 1.91 -9.21
N ILE A 111 3.55 2.68 -10.03
CA ILE A 111 4.14 3.33 -11.20
C ILE A 111 5.21 4.37 -10.84
N GLY A 112 5.01 5.11 -9.74
CA GLY A 112 6.00 6.11 -9.29
C GLY A 112 7.38 5.52 -9.01
N PRO A 113 7.50 4.48 -8.18
CA PRO A 113 8.73 3.71 -8.00
C PRO A 113 9.29 3.11 -9.29
N GLU A 114 8.46 2.43 -10.08
CA GLU A 114 8.89 1.77 -11.33
C GLU A 114 9.53 2.73 -12.32
N GLN A 115 9.05 3.97 -12.39
CA GLN A 115 9.58 4.99 -13.28
C GLN A 115 10.76 5.76 -12.69
N GLY A 116 11.09 5.58 -11.40
CA GLY A 116 12.09 6.40 -10.71
C GLY A 116 11.60 7.82 -10.43
N PHE A 117 10.27 8.03 -10.46
CA PHE A 117 9.64 9.28 -10.06
C PHE A 117 9.71 9.47 -8.54
N THR A 118 9.60 8.36 -7.79
CA THR A 118 9.83 8.30 -6.35
C THR A 118 11.33 8.29 -6.08
N GLN A 119 11.82 9.28 -5.31
CA GLN A 119 13.25 9.42 -5.01
C GLN A 119 13.46 9.71 -3.51
N PRO A 120 14.60 9.26 -2.94
CA PRO A 120 14.92 9.57 -1.54
C PRO A 120 15.00 11.06 -1.26
N GLY A 121 14.56 11.45 -0.07
CA GLY A 121 14.64 12.84 0.42
C GLY A 121 13.60 13.78 -0.16
N THR A 122 12.70 13.31 -1.03
CA THR A 122 11.65 14.14 -1.63
C THR A 122 10.38 14.15 -0.79
N VAL A 123 9.58 15.22 -0.90
CA VAL A 123 8.19 15.28 -0.43
C VAL A 123 7.27 14.89 -1.57
N ILE A 124 6.50 13.83 -1.38
CA ILE A 124 5.57 13.26 -2.38
C ILE A 124 4.15 13.28 -1.85
N VAL A 125 3.22 13.78 -2.64
CA VAL A 125 1.80 13.80 -2.28
C VAL A 125 0.93 13.18 -3.37
N CYS A 126 -0.24 12.68 -2.96
CA CYS A 126 -1.28 12.15 -3.83
C CYS A 126 -2.63 12.27 -3.12
N GLY A 127 -3.72 12.32 -3.86
CA GLY A 127 -5.08 12.26 -3.32
C GLY A 127 -5.49 10.87 -2.79
N ASP A 128 -4.54 10.05 -2.36
CA ASP A 128 -4.75 8.69 -1.82
C ASP A 128 -3.92 8.48 -0.54
N SER A 129 -4.53 7.86 0.47
CA SER A 129 -3.90 7.63 1.78
C SER A 129 -2.67 6.72 1.72
N HIS A 130 -2.61 5.76 0.78
CA HIS A 130 -1.48 4.84 0.64
C HIS A 130 -0.24 5.45 -0.05
N THR A 131 -0.23 6.76 -0.26
CA THR A 131 0.96 7.53 -0.66
C THR A 131 2.14 7.27 0.29
N ALA A 132 1.88 6.89 1.54
CA ALA A 132 2.90 6.45 2.49
C ALA A 132 3.82 5.32 1.95
N THR A 133 3.38 4.56 0.93
CA THR A 133 4.19 3.53 0.24
C THR A 133 5.56 4.05 -0.20
N HIS A 134 5.62 5.31 -0.68
CA HIS A 134 6.84 5.91 -1.20
C HIS A 134 7.90 6.18 -0.11
N GLY A 135 7.50 6.15 1.16
CA GLY A 135 8.42 6.23 2.29
C GLY A 135 9.41 5.06 2.39
N ALA A 136 9.15 3.95 1.71
CA ALA A 136 10.08 2.84 1.53
C ALA A 136 11.40 3.27 0.85
N PHE A 137 11.35 4.35 0.08
CA PHE A 137 12.49 4.96 -0.60
C PHE A 137 13.17 6.08 0.22
N GLY A 138 12.69 6.34 1.42
CA GLY A 138 13.17 7.49 2.21
C GLY A 138 12.58 8.83 1.73
N ALA A 139 11.41 8.81 1.10
CA ALA A 139 10.64 9.99 0.75
C ALA A 139 9.61 10.31 1.85
N LEU A 140 9.42 11.57 2.19
CA LEU A 140 8.31 11.99 3.04
C LEU A 140 7.04 12.02 2.19
N ALA A 141 6.23 10.96 2.29
CA ALA A 141 5.11 10.75 1.39
C ALA A 141 3.81 10.53 2.16
N PHE A 142 2.76 11.25 1.78
CA PHE A 142 1.47 11.18 2.46
C PHE A 142 0.29 11.61 1.59
N GLY A 143 -0.89 11.10 1.94
CA GLY A 143 -2.15 11.43 1.29
C GLY A 143 -2.65 12.83 1.63
N ILE A 144 -3.30 13.49 0.66
CA ILE A 144 -3.89 14.83 0.79
C ILE A 144 -5.33 14.85 0.30
N GLY A 145 -6.12 15.81 0.77
CA GLY A 145 -7.50 16.02 0.32
C GLY A 145 -7.59 16.73 -1.03
N THR A 146 -8.77 16.69 -1.66
CA THR A 146 -9.01 17.25 -3.00
C THR A 146 -8.66 18.74 -3.10
N SER A 147 -8.99 19.55 -2.09
CA SER A 147 -8.63 20.98 -2.04
C SER A 147 -7.12 21.21 -1.91
N GLU A 148 -6.43 20.32 -1.22
CA GLU A 148 -4.97 20.33 -1.13
C GLU A 148 -4.33 19.90 -2.46
N VAL A 149 -4.95 18.97 -3.22
CA VAL A 149 -4.53 18.63 -4.59
C VAL A 149 -4.53 19.86 -5.48
N GLU A 150 -5.62 20.66 -5.48
CA GLU A 150 -5.68 21.93 -6.21
C GLU A 150 -4.56 22.89 -5.79
N HIS A 151 -4.37 23.05 -4.47
CA HIS A 151 -3.35 23.94 -3.94
C HIS A 151 -1.94 23.54 -4.38
N VAL A 152 -1.60 22.25 -4.29
CA VAL A 152 -0.29 21.74 -4.72
C VAL A 152 -0.08 21.87 -6.22
N LEU A 153 -1.09 21.59 -7.05
CA LEU A 153 -1.02 21.82 -8.50
C LEU A 153 -0.71 23.28 -8.83
N ALA A 154 -1.35 24.23 -8.12
CA ALA A 154 -1.18 25.66 -8.33
C ALA A 154 0.15 26.23 -7.81
N THR A 155 0.67 25.71 -6.70
CA THR A 155 1.74 26.36 -5.93
C THR A 155 2.98 25.52 -5.69
N GLN A 156 2.88 24.20 -5.77
CA GLN A 156 3.85 23.21 -5.27
C GLN A 156 4.18 23.35 -3.80
N THR A 157 3.26 23.85 -3.02
CA THR A 157 3.41 23.95 -1.57
C THR A 157 2.19 23.39 -0.87
N LEU A 158 2.34 23.08 0.40
CA LEU A 158 1.27 22.54 1.25
C LEU A 158 1.39 23.08 2.66
N VAL A 159 0.26 23.48 3.24
CA VAL A 159 0.21 23.93 4.63
C VAL A 159 0.08 22.69 5.53
N GLN A 160 1.04 22.49 6.43
CA GLN A 160 1.08 21.33 7.33
C GLN A 160 1.56 21.73 8.73
N LYS A 161 1.21 20.92 9.73
CA LYS A 161 1.88 20.95 11.04
C LYS A 161 2.86 19.80 11.14
N LYS A 162 4.05 20.07 11.71
CA LYS A 162 5.06 19.04 11.90
C LYS A 162 4.54 17.93 12.81
N ALA A 163 4.62 16.68 12.34
CA ALA A 163 4.25 15.50 13.11
C ALA A 163 5.35 15.14 14.12
N LYS A 164 5.00 14.30 15.10
CA LYS A 164 5.94 13.70 16.05
C LYS A 164 6.76 12.59 15.38
N ASN A 165 7.95 12.36 15.88
CA ASN A 165 8.83 11.27 15.45
C ASN A 165 8.51 9.99 16.24
N PHE A 166 8.15 8.91 15.56
CA PHE A 166 7.93 7.62 16.16
C PHE A 166 8.85 6.58 15.49
N ARG A 167 9.67 5.86 16.27
CA ARG A 167 10.54 4.80 15.72
C ARG A 167 10.03 3.42 16.09
N ILE A 168 9.98 2.54 15.10
CA ILE A 168 9.69 1.11 15.27
C ILE A 168 10.89 0.30 14.82
N ASN A 169 11.59 -0.32 15.76
CA ASN A 169 12.70 -1.21 15.48
C ASN A 169 12.20 -2.65 15.36
N VAL A 170 12.53 -3.32 14.26
CA VAL A 170 12.29 -4.76 14.10
C VAL A 170 13.61 -5.45 13.85
N ASN A 171 14.02 -6.32 14.78
CA ASN A 171 15.32 -6.99 14.76
C ASN A 171 15.15 -8.49 14.56
N GLY A 172 16.24 -9.15 14.15
CA GLY A 172 16.29 -10.59 13.91
C GLY A 172 15.92 -10.98 12.47
N LYS A 173 15.53 -12.23 12.28
CA LYS A 173 15.21 -12.81 10.97
C LYS A 173 13.79 -13.34 10.95
N LEU A 174 13.11 -13.23 9.81
CA LEU A 174 11.78 -13.78 9.62
C LEU A 174 11.82 -15.32 9.70
N PRO A 175 10.88 -15.93 10.45
CA PRO A 175 10.65 -17.37 10.39
C PRO A 175 10.13 -17.81 9.01
N LEU A 176 10.14 -19.12 8.77
CA LEU A 176 9.54 -19.71 7.57
C LEU A 176 8.07 -19.30 7.46
N GLY A 177 7.63 -18.93 6.26
CA GLY A 177 6.24 -18.55 5.96
C GLY A 177 5.84 -17.16 6.40
N VAL A 178 6.71 -16.41 7.07
CA VAL A 178 6.46 -15.05 7.52
C VAL A 178 7.03 -14.04 6.52
N THR A 179 6.27 -13.01 6.22
CA THR A 179 6.62 -11.96 5.25
C THR A 179 6.51 -10.56 5.86
N SER A 180 6.85 -9.54 5.09
CA SER A 180 6.66 -8.14 5.49
C SER A 180 5.19 -7.79 5.77
N LYS A 181 4.24 -8.49 5.14
CA LYS A 181 2.80 -8.33 5.42
C LYS A 181 2.47 -8.75 6.85
N ASP A 182 3.01 -9.87 7.29
CA ASP A 182 2.81 -10.37 8.66
C ASP A 182 3.45 -9.42 9.68
N VAL A 183 4.63 -8.88 9.36
CA VAL A 183 5.32 -7.89 10.19
C VAL A 183 4.47 -6.65 10.41
N ILE A 184 3.93 -6.06 9.34
CA ILE A 184 3.13 -4.84 9.47
C ILE A 184 1.79 -5.11 10.14
N LEU A 185 1.16 -6.27 9.90
CA LEU A 185 -0.05 -6.70 10.62
C LEU A 185 0.23 -6.84 12.12
N GLN A 186 1.34 -7.48 12.51
CA GLN A 186 1.77 -7.59 13.91
C GLN A 186 1.99 -6.20 14.54
N ILE A 187 2.64 -5.29 13.82
CA ILE A 187 2.85 -3.91 14.29
C ILE A 187 1.50 -3.22 14.55
N ILE A 188 0.58 -3.28 13.57
CA ILE A 188 -0.74 -2.64 13.69
C ILE A 188 -1.55 -3.28 14.83
N GLY A 189 -1.52 -4.60 14.96
CA GLY A 189 -2.14 -5.29 16.08
C GLY A 189 -1.62 -4.83 17.44
N LYS A 190 -0.30 -4.55 17.53
CA LYS A 190 0.35 -4.10 18.77
C LYS A 190 0.07 -2.64 19.12
N ILE A 191 0.09 -1.74 18.14
CA ILE A 191 -0.09 -0.31 18.39
C ILE A 191 -1.54 0.16 18.27
N GLY A 192 -2.40 -0.63 17.61
CA GLY A 192 -3.76 -0.25 17.25
C GLY A 192 -3.83 0.72 16.06
N THR A 193 -5.04 0.93 15.54
CA THR A 193 -5.29 1.83 14.40
C THR A 193 -5.10 3.32 14.71
N ALA A 194 -4.98 3.68 15.99
CA ALA A 194 -4.73 5.05 16.45
C ALA A 194 -3.32 5.25 17.03
N GLY A 195 -2.52 4.19 17.13
CA GLY A 195 -1.22 4.22 17.83
C GLY A 195 -0.17 5.15 17.22
N GLY A 196 -0.27 5.42 15.92
CA GLY A 196 0.57 6.34 15.16
C GLY A 196 -0.03 7.73 14.92
N THR A 197 -1.20 8.04 15.50
CA THR A 197 -1.87 9.32 15.27
C THR A 197 -0.98 10.51 15.60
N GLY A 198 -0.88 11.45 14.65
CA GLY A 198 -0.02 12.63 14.77
C GLY A 198 1.48 12.36 14.63
N CYS A 199 1.87 11.15 14.22
CA CYS A 199 3.27 10.77 14.04
C CYS A 199 3.62 10.49 12.57
N VAL A 200 4.91 10.60 12.28
CA VAL A 200 5.58 9.93 11.16
C VAL A 200 6.38 8.77 11.76
N ILE A 201 6.19 7.56 11.22
CA ILE A 201 6.86 6.36 11.73
C ILE A 201 8.12 6.09 10.92
N GLU A 202 9.29 6.04 11.58
CA GLU A 202 10.51 5.53 11.00
C GLU A 202 10.69 4.06 11.39
N TYR A 203 10.72 3.19 10.37
CA TYR A 203 11.02 1.77 10.56
C TYR A 203 12.52 1.53 10.46
N ALA A 204 13.07 0.84 11.45
CA ALA A 204 14.50 0.56 11.60
C ALA A 204 14.74 -0.85 12.14
N GLY A 205 15.99 -1.21 12.32
CA GLY A 205 16.42 -2.52 12.83
C GLY A 205 16.96 -3.43 11.73
N ASP A 206 17.51 -4.57 12.14
CA ASP A 206 18.22 -5.49 11.24
C ASP A 206 17.29 -6.10 10.21
N LEU A 207 16.08 -6.47 10.63
CA LEU A 207 15.08 -6.99 9.71
C LEU A 207 14.78 -5.98 8.62
N ILE A 208 14.43 -4.74 8.99
CA ILE A 208 14.02 -3.72 8.02
C ILE A 208 15.12 -3.47 6.97
N ARG A 209 16.38 -3.43 7.41
CA ARG A 209 17.53 -3.32 6.49
C ARG A 209 17.67 -4.53 5.58
N SER A 210 17.29 -5.73 6.04
CA SER A 210 17.40 -6.96 5.25
C SER A 210 16.32 -7.07 4.17
N LEU A 211 15.16 -6.42 4.33
CA LEU A 211 14.03 -6.48 3.40
C LEU A 211 14.39 -5.99 2.00
N SER A 212 13.73 -6.55 0.99
CA SER A 212 13.74 -6.04 -0.37
C SER A 212 13.00 -4.70 -0.47
N VAL A 213 13.09 -4.04 -1.62
CA VAL A 213 12.40 -2.76 -1.86
C VAL A 213 10.88 -2.97 -1.81
N GLU A 214 10.38 -4.04 -2.41
CA GLU A 214 8.98 -4.40 -2.45
C GLU A 214 8.43 -4.71 -1.05
N GLN A 215 9.19 -5.43 -0.24
CA GLN A 215 8.83 -5.72 1.15
C GLN A 215 8.78 -4.45 2.01
N ARG A 216 9.71 -3.50 1.79
CA ARG A 216 9.68 -2.18 2.45
C ARG A 216 8.46 -1.37 2.02
N MET A 217 8.07 -1.45 0.74
CA MET A 217 6.85 -0.80 0.24
C MET A 217 5.60 -1.36 0.93
N THR A 218 5.52 -2.66 1.21
CA THR A 218 4.43 -3.27 1.98
C THR A 218 4.34 -2.69 3.40
N ILE A 219 5.47 -2.55 4.09
CA ILE A 219 5.53 -1.96 5.44
C ILE A 219 5.02 -0.51 5.41
N CYS A 220 5.59 0.32 4.52
CA CYS A 220 5.22 1.73 4.43
C CYS A 220 3.79 1.94 3.93
N ASN A 221 3.30 1.10 3.01
CA ASN A 221 1.93 1.14 2.50
C ASN A 221 0.91 1.07 3.63
N MET A 222 1.06 0.13 4.54
CA MET A 222 0.11 -0.10 5.64
C MET A 222 0.37 0.75 6.89
N THR A 223 1.32 1.67 6.87
CA THR A 223 1.59 2.59 7.99
C THR A 223 0.37 3.43 8.34
N ILE A 224 -0.40 3.84 7.35
CA ILE A 224 -1.63 4.61 7.53
C ILE A 224 -2.70 3.84 8.31
N GLU A 225 -2.69 2.50 8.26
CA GLU A 225 -3.61 1.65 9.00
C GLU A 225 -3.29 1.62 10.51
N GLY A 226 -2.08 2.00 10.90
CA GLY A 226 -1.70 2.28 12.29
C GLY A 226 -1.99 3.73 12.72
N GLY A 227 -2.67 4.53 11.89
CA GLY A 227 -3.05 5.92 12.17
C GLY A 227 -1.95 6.96 11.93
N ALA A 228 -0.77 6.58 11.47
CA ALA A 228 0.31 7.51 11.24
C ALA A 228 0.15 8.32 9.94
N ARG A 229 0.76 9.49 9.89
CA ARG A 229 0.74 10.37 8.71
C ARG A 229 1.54 9.82 7.54
N ALA A 230 2.69 9.23 7.82
CA ALA A 230 3.61 8.64 6.86
C ALA A 230 4.47 7.56 7.52
N GLY A 231 5.03 6.66 6.71
CA GLY A 231 6.07 5.72 7.08
C GLY A 231 7.36 6.06 6.37
N LEU A 232 8.50 5.89 7.01
CA LEU A 232 9.82 6.15 6.44
C LEU A 232 10.75 4.97 6.70
N ILE A 233 11.57 4.64 5.71
CA ILE A 233 12.72 3.74 5.84
C ILE A 233 13.92 4.47 5.26
N ALA A 234 15.02 4.56 6.00
CA ALA A 234 16.24 5.17 5.50
C ALA A 234 16.71 4.46 4.21
N PRO A 235 16.97 5.21 3.13
CA PRO A 235 17.42 4.62 1.87
C PRO A 235 18.82 4.03 2.00
N ASP A 236 19.07 2.96 1.26
CA ASP A 236 20.33 2.24 1.23
C ASP A 236 20.70 1.80 -0.19
N GLU A 237 21.78 1.05 -0.35
CA GLU A 237 22.28 0.57 -1.64
C GLU A 237 21.22 -0.24 -2.42
N LYS A 238 20.26 -0.90 -1.76
CA LYS A 238 19.15 -1.60 -2.44
C LYS A 238 18.23 -0.61 -3.16
N ILE A 239 17.90 0.50 -2.49
CA ILE A 239 17.10 1.58 -3.08
C ILE A 239 17.86 2.24 -4.22
N PHE A 240 19.16 2.50 -4.05
CA PHE A 240 19.97 3.14 -5.10
C PHE A 240 20.04 2.26 -6.34
N LYS A 241 20.32 0.97 -6.16
CA LYS A 241 20.31 -0.01 -7.26
C LYS A 241 18.95 -0.15 -7.94
N TYR A 242 17.85 -0.08 -7.17
CA TYR A 242 16.50 -0.13 -7.73
C TYR A 242 16.21 1.08 -8.64
N LEU A 243 16.69 2.26 -8.26
CA LEU A 243 16.47 3.52 -8.99
C LEU A 243 17.45 3.72 -10.16
N GLU A 244 18.58 3.03 -10.17
CA GLU A 244 19.59 3.16 -11.22
C GLU A 244 19.01 2.84 -12.59
N GLY A 245 19.21 3.75 -13.55
CA GLY A 245 18.75 3.58 -14.92
C GLY A 245 17.24 3.71 -15.15
N LYS A 246 16.42 3.94 -14.11
CA LYS A 246 14.99 4.18 -14.29
C LYS A 246 14.73 5.43 -15.13
N PRO A 247 13.61 5.47 -15.91
CA PRO A 247 13.36 6.55 -16.87
C PRO A 247 13.43 7.96 -16.28
N MET A 248 12.90 8.16 -15.07
CA MET A 248 12.80 9.47 -14.40
C MET A 248 13.84 9.65 -13.29
N SER A 249 14.74 8.69 -13.10
CA SER A 249 15.88 8.84 -12.18
C SER A 249 16.91 9.83 -12.72
N PRO A 250 17.68 10.50 -11.86
CA PRO A 250 18.80 11.32 -12.28
C PRO A 250 19.79 10.53 -13.13
N LYS A 251 20.53 11.22 -14.02
CA LYS A 251 21.51 10.59 -14.94
C LYS A 251 22.83 11.35 -14.90
N GLY A 252 23.95 10.64 -15.16
CA GLY A 252 25.29 11.22 -15.19
C GLY A 252 25.64 11.94 -13.89
N GLU A 253 26.26 13.11 -13.97
CA GLU A 253 26.66 13.90 -12.79
C GLU A 253 25.53 14.21 -11.80
N LYS A 254 24.26 14.27 -12.29
CA LYS A 254 23.10 14.44 -11.40
C LYS A 254 22.85 13.18 -10.56
N TRP A 255 23.13 12.01 -11.12
CA TRP A 255 23.04 10.75 -10.38
C TRP A 255 24.09 10.70 -9.26
N ASP A 256 25.34 11.06 -9.55
CA ASP A 256 26.41 11.06 -8.56
C ASP A 256 26.11 12.03 -7.40
N LYS A 257 25.60 13.22 -7.71
CA LYS A 257 25.14 14.20 -6.71
C LYS A 257 23.97 13.67 -5.89
N ALA A 258 23.01 13.03 -6.54
CA ALA A 258 21.86 12.42 -5.86
C ALA A 258 22.31 11.30 -4.92
N LEU A 259 23.21 10.39 -5.34
CA LEU A 259 23.77 9.34 -4.50
C LEU A 259 24.46 9.90 -3.25
N ALA A 260 25.28 10.94 -3.41
CA ALA A 260 25.97 11.59 -2.30
C ALA A 260 24.97 12.14 -1.26
N TYR A 261 23.90 12.78 -1.72
CA TYR A 261 22.81 13.27 -0.89
C TYR A 261 22.03 12.12 -0.25
N TRP A 262 21.57 11.13 -1.02
CA TRP A 262 20.76 10.02 -0.54
C TRP A 262 21.47 9.20 0.55
N ARG A 263 22.80 9.03 0.48
CA ARG A 263 23.60 8.37 1.52
C ARG A 263 23.61 9.12 2.86
N SER A 264 23.30 10.42 2.87
CA SER A 264 23.19 11.23 4.09
C SER A 264 21.82 11.09 4.76
N LEU A 265 20.81 10.54 4.05
CA LEU A 265 19.42 10.43 4.50
C LEU A 265 19.21 9.24 5.43
N LYS A 266 19.68 9.40 6.65
CA LYS A 266 19.43 8.50 7.80
C LYS A 266 19.34 9.34 9.05
N SER A 267 18.65 8.85 10.06
CA SER A 267 18.66 9.47 11.38
C SER A 267 20.08 9.48 11.96
N ASP A 268 20.44 10.59 12.58
CA ASP A 268 21.74 10.74 13.22
C ASP A 268 21.83 9.85 14.47
N ASP A 269 23.04 9.46 14.83
CA ASP A 269 23.27 8.78 16.11
C ASP A 269 22.84 9.70 17.27
N GLY A 270 22.02 9.18 18.18
CA GLY A 270 21.47 9.95 19.29
C GLY A 270 20.32 10.89 18.92
N ALA A 271 19.70 10.73 17.72
CA ALA A 271 18.46 11.45 17.39
C ALA A 271 17.32 11.05 18.35
N ASN A 272 16.56 12.05 18.79
CA ASN A 272 15.44 11.85 19.71
C ASN A 272 14.17 11.50 18.95
N PHE A 273 13.45 10.48 19.43
CA PHE A 273 12.13 10.11 18.99
C PHE A 273 11.10 10.34 20.10
N ASP A 274 9.94 10.89 19.78
CA ASP A 274 8.86 11.12 20.75
C ASP A 274 8.29 9.79 21.27
N LYS A 275 8.36 8.76 20.45
CA LYS A 275 7.93 7.40 20.78
C LYS A 275 8.87 6.37 20.12
N GLU A 276 9.13 5.29 20.82
CA GLU A 276 9.93 4.18 20.30
C GLU A 276 9.41 2.83 20.80
N ILE A 277 9.35 1.84 19.92
CA ILE A 277 9.07 0.45 20.27
C ILE A 277 10.00 -0.49 19.52
N SER A 278 10.19 -1.69 20.08
CA SER A 278 10.98 -2.75 19.45
C SER A 278 10.18 -4.05 19.37
N LEU A 279 10.39 -4.80 18.29
CA LEU A 279 9.85 -6.13 18.05
C LEU A 279 10.98 -7.07 17.64
N GLN A 280 10.78 -8.36 17.95
CA GLN A 280 11.65 -9.44 17.50
C GLN A 280 10.98 -10.19 16.36
N ALA A 281 11.63 -10.25 15.21
CA ALA A 281 11.07 -10.87 14.01
C ALA A 281 10.81 -12.37 14.16
N ASN A 282 11.65 -13.05 14.95
CA ASN A 282 11.51 -14.47 15.23
C ASN A 282 10.29 -14.84 16.10
N GLU A 283 9.63 -13.86 16.69
CA GLU A 283 8.38 -14.05 17.47
C GLU A 283 7.13 -13.87 16.60
N ILE A 284 7.28 -13.50 15.32
CA ILE A 284 6.16 -13.27 14.40
C ILE A 284 5.82 -14.60 13.70
N SER A 285 4.55 -14.96 13.70
CA SER A 285 3.98 -16.06 12.93
C SER A 285 3.18 -15.56 11.73
N PRO A 286 2.80 -16.41 10.77
CA PRO A 286 1.87 -16.00 9.71
C PRO A 286 0.57 -15.46 10.29
N MET A 287 0.19 -14.24 9.88
CA MET A 287 -0.89 -13.45 10.45
C MET A 287 -2.14 -13.45 9.56
N ILE A 288 -3.28 -13.34 10.20
CA ILE A 288 -4.57 -13.06 9.54
C ILE A 288 -5.33 -11.96 10.30
N THR A 289 -6.20 -11.22 9.63
CA THR A 289 -7.23 -10.45 10.34
C THR A 289 -8.48 -11.29 10.51
N TRP A 290 -9.03 -11.35 11.73
CA TRP A 290 -10.28 -12.06 12.03
C TRP A 290 -11.51 -11.14 12.03
N GLY A 291 -11.32 -9.84 12.31
CA GLY A 291 -12.39 -8.86 12.47
C GLY A 291 -12.50 -7.88 11.31
N THR A 292 -13.07 -6.70 11.61
CA THR A 292 -13.40 -5.65 10.65
C THR A 292 -12.41 -4.47 10.66
N SER A 293 -11.25 -4.67 11.27
CA SER A 293 -10.19 -3.67 11.36
C SER A 293 -8.82 -4.33 11.15
N PRO A 294 -7.84 -3.64 10.54
CA PRO A 294 -6.48 -4.15 10.41
C PRO A 294 -5.76 -4.44 11.74
N GLN A 295 -6.25 -3.90 12.87
CA GLN A 295 -5.75 -4.24 14.21
C GLN A 295 -6.31 -5.54 14.78
N ASP A 296 -7.38 -6.07 14.19
CA ASP A 296 -8.02 -7.30 14.64
C ASP A 296 -7.27 -8.50 14.06
N VAL A 297 -6.03 -8.71 14.49
CA VAL A 297 -5.11 -9.73 14.00
C VAL A 297 -4.94 -10.87 15.00
N ILE A 298 -4.73 -12.05 14.49
CA ILE A 298 -4.28 -13.26 15.20
C ILE A 298 -3.28 -14.02 14.33
N THR A 299 -2.53 -14.93 14.92
CA THR A 299 -1.75 -15.87 14.13
C THR A 299 -2.64 -16.95 13.52
N ILE A 300 -2.16 -17.62 12.48
CA ILE A 300 -2.90 -18.75 11.87
C ILE A 300 -3.09 -19.93 12.83
N GLU A 301 -2.34 -19.99 13.91
CA GLU A 301 -2.41 -21.03 14.92
C GLU A 301 -3.40 -20.74 16.04
N ASP A 302 -3.84 -19.48 16.14
CA ASP A 302 -4.72 -19.00 17.18
C ASP A 302 -6.20 -19.30 16.91
N LYS A 303 -7.01 -18.90 17.88
CA LYS A 303 -8.47 -18.92 17.80
C LYS A 303 -9.01 -17.48 17.75
N VAL A 304 -10.16 -17.32 17.11
CA VAL A 304 -10.93 -16.09 17.11
C VAL A 304 -11.24 -15.68 18.56
N PRO A 305 -11.05 -14.41 18.96
CA PRO A 305 -11.24 -13.98 20.32
C PRO A 305 -12.67 -14.25 20.85
N ASN A 306 -12.73 -14.61 22.14
CA ASN A 306 -13.97 -14.76 22.84
C ASN A 306 -14.25 -13.49 23.65
N PRO A 307 -15.37 -12.74 23.39
CA PRO A 307 -15.69 -11.51 24.09
C PRO A 307 -15.89 -11.68 25.59
N ASP A 308 -16.24 -12.90 26.06
CA ASP A 308 -16.38 -13.17 27.49
C ASP A 308 -15.04 -13.15 28.26
N ASN A 309 -13.92 -13.26 27.56
CA ASN A 309 -12.60 -13.14 28.13
C ASN A 309 -12.07 -11.69 28.19
N GLU A 310 -12.79 -10.73 27.58
CA GLU A 310 -12.42 -9.32 27.55
C GLU A 310 -12.99 -8.59 28.77
N LYS A 311 -12.15 -7.78 29.42
CA LYS A 311 -12.53 -7.00 30.61
C LYS A 311 -12.98 -5.59 30.28
N ASP A 312 -12.51 -5.05 29.18
CA ASP A 312 -12.89 -3.73 28.69
C ASP A 312 -14.21 -3.84 27.91
N GLU A 313 -15.25 -3.17 28.39
CA GLU A 313 -16.59 -3.26 27.79
C GLU A 313 -16.63 -2.70 26.37
N ASP A 314 -15.89 -1.64 26.06
CA ASP A 314 -15.85 -1.08 24.70
C ASP A 314 -15.16 -2.06 23.74
N ARG A 315 -14.08 -2.69 24.18
CA ARG A 315 -13.41 -3.73 23.40
C ARG A 315 -14.28 -4.98 23.26
N LYS A 316 -14.97 -5.41 24.30
CA LYS A 316 -15.94 -6.52 24.26
C LYS A 316 -17.01 -6.27 23.21
N ASN A 317 -17.69 -5.11 23.27
CA ASN A 317 -18.70 -4.71 22.30
C ASN A 317 -18.14 -4.67 20.85
N SER A 318 -16.92 -4.19 20.69
CA SER A 318 -16.23 -4.18 19.38
C SER A 318 -16.01 -5.59 18.85
N ILE A 319 -15.58 -6.54 19.70
CA ILE A 319 -15.38 -7.95 19.33
C ILE A 319 -16.73 -8.56 18.93
N GLU A 320 -17.79 -8.38 19.71
CA GLU A 320 -19.13 -8.91 19.42
C GLU A 320 -19.65 -8.41 18.07
N ARG A 321 -19.50 -7.10 17.81
CA ARG A 321 -19.89 -6.50 16.53
C ARG A 321 -19.10 -7.09 15.36
N ALA A 322 -17.77 -7.23 15.49
CA ALA A 322 -16.92 -7.78 14.48
C ALA A 322 -17.25 -9.26 14.20
N LEU A 323 -17.46 -10.07 15.24
CA LEU A 323 -17.89 -11.47 15.12
C LEU A 323 -19.20 -11.60 14.37
N LYS A 324 -20.19 -10.77 14.73
CA LYS A 324 -21.50 -10.74 14.07
C LYS A 324 -21.39 -10.41 12.59
N TYR A 325 -20.62 -9.35 12.23
CA TYR A 325 -20.43 -8.95 10.84
C TYR A 325 -19.68 -10.04 10.05
N MET A 326 -18.57 -10.51 10.62
CA MET A 326 -17.73 -11.54 9.99
C MET A 326 -18.37 -12.94 10.01
N GLY A 327 -19.49 -13.15 10.73
CA GLY A 327 -20.16 -14.43 10.85
C GLY A 327 -19.24 -15.50 11.44
N LEU A 328 -18.44 -15.14 12.44
CA LEU A 328 -17.53 -16.01 13.16
C LEU A 328 -18.06 -16.35 14.55
N LYS A 329 -17.58 -17.45 15.09
CA LYS A 329 -17.89 -17.85 16.47
C LYS A 329 -16.70 -17.61 17.39
N PRO A 330 -16.91 -17.21 18.66
CA PRO A 330 -15.86 -17.20 19.65
C PRO A 330 -15.13 -18.55 19.71
N ASP A 331 -13.83 -18.52 19.98
CA ASP A 331 -12.96 -19.69 20.11
C ASP A 331 -12.84 -20.58 18.85
N MET A 332 -13.39 -20.15 17.70
CA MET A 332 -13.21 -20.83 16.42
C MET A 332 -11.74 -20.80 16.00
N ALA A 333 -11.15 -21.93 15.62
CA ALA A 333 -9.79 -21.95 15.13
C ALA A 333 -9.68 -21.15 13.80
N ALA A 334 -8.60 -20.38 13.64
CA ALA A 334 -8.36 -19.60 12.42
C ALA A 334 -8.42 -20.49 11.16
N LYS A 335 -7.88 -21.70 11.24
CA LYS A 335 -7.86 -22.70 10.14
C LYS A 335 -9.24 -23.24 9.74
N ASP A 336 -10.26 -23.06 10.58
CA ASP A 336 -11.63 -23.52 10.28
C ASP A 336 -12.45 -22.46 9.53
N ILE A 337 -11.88 -21.27 9.30
CA ILE A 337 -12.53 -20.17 8.58
C ILE A 337 -12.55 -20.49 7.07
N LYS A 338 -13.72 -20.82 6.56
CA LYS A 338 -13.93 -21.10 5.11
C LYS A 338 -13.78 -19.86 4.27
N ILE A 339 -13.25 -20.00 3.06
CA ILE A 339 -13.02 -18.92 2.10
C ILE A 339 -13.79 -19.19 0.81
N ASP A 340 -14.52 -18.21 0.32
CA ASP A 340 -15.27 -18.25 -0.95
C ASP A 340 -14.47 -17.61 -2.10
N LYS A 341 -13.64 -16.62 -1.78
CA LYS A 341 -12.88 -15.84 -2.75
C LYS A 341 -11.45 -15.58 -2.28
N VAL A 342 -10.54 -15.51 -3.24
CA VAL A 342 -9.15 -15.08 -2.98
C VAL A 342 -8.77 -13.95 -3.92
N PHE A 343 -8.18 -12.90 -3.37
CA PHE A 343 -7.67 -11.76 -4.11
C PHE A 343 -6.19 -11.54 -3.82
N ILE A 344 -5.36 -11.65 -4.85
CA ILE A 344 -3.93 -11.28 -4.82
C ILE A 344 -3.73 -10.06 -5.69
N GLY A 345 -3.25 -8.96 -5.12
CA GLY A 345 -3.11 -7.68 -5.83
C GLY A 345 -3.01 -6.50 -4.86
N SER A 346 -3.50 -5.34 -5.30
CA SER A 346 -3.45 -4.09 -4.54
C SER A 346 -2.08 -3.40 -4.57
N CYS A 347 -2.03 -2.10 -4.23
CA CYS A 347 -0.78 -1.40 -4.01
C CYS A 347 0.09 -2.01 -2.90
N THR A 348 -0.51 -2.81 -2.03
CA THR A 348 0.19 -3.49 -0.93
C THR A 348 0.99 -4.68 -1.42
N ASN A 349 0.39 -5.58 -2.22
CA ASN A 349 0.99 -6.85 -2.63
C ASN A 349 0.63 -7.24 -4.08
N GLY A 350 0.76 -6.31 -5.03
CA GLY A 350 0.60 -6.56 -6.46
C GLY A 350 1.90 -6.45 -7.26
N ARG A 351 3.07 -6.48 -6.61
CA ARG A 351 4.38 -6.36 -7.24
C ARG A 351 4.95 -7.72 -7.62
N ILE A 352 5.99 -7.74 -8.42
CA ILE A 352 6.54 -8.98 -8.97
C ILE A 352 6.98 -9.99 -7.90
N GLU A 353 7.55 -9.54 -6.78
CA GLU A 353 7.95 -10.43 -5.68
C GLU A 353 6.74 -11.08 -5.00
N ASP A 354 5.64 -10.34 -4.84
CA ASP A 354 4.40 -10.84 -4.28
C ASP A 354 3.79 -11.95 -5.15
N LEU A 355 3.82 -11.76 -6.48
CA LEU A 355 3.35 -12.76 -7.44
C LEU A 355 4.23 -14.01 -7.45
N ARG A 356 5.56 -13.84 -7.39
CA ARG A 356 6.49 -14.98 -7.29
C ARG A 356 6.28 -15.78 -6.01
N GLU A 357 6.04 -15.11 -4.88
CA GLU A 357 5.75 -15.77 -3.60
C GLU A 357 4.50 -16.63 -3.69
N ALA A 358 3.39 -16.09 -4.17
CA ALA A 358 2.14 -16.83 -4.34
C ALA A 358 2.29 -17.97 -5.37
N ALA A 359 2.91 -17.71 -6.51
CA ALA A 359 3.14 -18.72 -7.55
C ALA A 359 3.97 -19.91 -7.06
N LYS A 360 4.97 -19.65 -6.20
CA LYS A 360 5.77 -20.74 -5.58
C LYS A 360 4.91 -21.69 -4.76
N ILE A 361 3.89 -21.18 -4.06
CA ILE A 361 2.96 -22.00 -3.26
C ILE A 361 1.99 -22.75 -4.16
N LEU A 362 1.53 -22.13 -5.27
CA LEU A 362 0.53 -22.68 -6.19
C LEU A 362 1.09 -23.72 -7.17
N LYS A 363 2.40 -23.72 -7.40
CA LYS A 363 3.03 -24.61 -8.39
C LYS A 363 2.61 -26.05 -8.19
N ASP A 364 2.14 -26.69 -9.30
CA ASP A 364 1.68 -28.08 -9.35
C ASP A 364 0.46 -28.38 -8.43
N LYS A 365 -0.29 -27.36 -8.02
CA LYS A 365 -1.47 -27.49 -7.16
C LYS A 365 -2.70 -26.85 -7.81
N LYS A 366 -3.88 -27.30 -7.39
CA LYS A 366 -5.16 -26.74 -7.79
C LYS A 366 -5.85 -26.08 -6.61
N ILE A 367 -6.57 -25.00 -6.88
CA ILE A 367 -7.42 -24.38 -5.87
C ILE A 367 -8.64 -25.23 -5.57
N ALA A 368 -9.23 -25.06 -4.38
CA ALA A 368 -10.48 -25.72 -4.02
C ALA A 368 -11.61 -25.34 -5.00
N SER A 369 -12.41 -26.31 -5.43
CA SER A 369 -13.39 -26.13 -6.50
C SER A 369 -14.49 -25.08 -6.24
N HIS A 370 -14.71 -24.75 -4.97
CA HIS A 370 -15.69 -23.71 -4.57
C HIS A 370 -15.08 -22.31 -4.44
N VAL A 371 -13.76 -22.20 -4.50
CA VAL A 371 -13.05 -20.92 -4.36
C VAL A 371 -12.94 -20.24 -5.71
N HIS A 372 -13.33 -18.97 -5.76
CA HIS A 372 -13.09 -18.09 -6.90
C HIS A 372 -11.86 -17.24 -6.61
N ALA A 373 -10.76 -17.49 -7.29
CA ALA A 373 -9.50 -16.83 -7.06
C ALA A 373 -9.08 -15.93 -8.23
N MET A 374 -8.56 -14.75 -7.93
CA MET A 374 -8.04 -13.82 -8.94
C MET A 374 -6.70 -13.23 -8.50
N VAL A 375 -5.85 -12.97 -9.48
CA VAL A 375 -4.59 -12.27 -9.30
C VAL A 375 -4.53 -11.07 -10.25
N VAL A 376 -4.22 -9.91 -9.70
CA VAL A 376 -4.20 -8.62 -10.40
C VAL A 376 -2.80 -8.03 -10.28
N PRO A 377 -1.99 -8.06 -11.35
CA PRO A 377 -0.69 -7.38 -11.36
C PRO A 377 -0.84 -5.89 -11.07
N GLY A 378 0.10 -5.31 -10.35
CA GLY A 378 0.01 -3.92 -9.91
C GLY A 378 0.26 -2.89 -11.02
N SER A 379 0.91 -3.29 -12.12
CA SER A 379 1.15 -2.47 -13.31
C SER A 379 1.30 -3.33 -14.56
N GLY A 380 1.21 -2.71 -15.72
CA GLY A 380 1.48 -3.39 -16.99
C GLY A 380 2.92 -3.89 -17.08
N LEU A 381 3.88 -3.19 -16.46
CA LEU A 381 5.28 -3.65 -16.41
C LEU A 381 5.44 -4.89 -15.52
N VAL A 382 4.74 -4.93 -14.38
CA VAL A 382 4.70 -6.14 -13.52
C VAL A 382 4.04 -7.29 -14.28
N LYS A 383 2.94 -7.03 -14.99
CA LYS A 383 2.26 -8.05 -15.80
C LYS A 383 3.18 -8.61 -16.87
N GLU A 384 3.83 -7.76 -17.67
CA GLU A 384 4.77 -8.15 -18.71
C GLU A 384 5.90 -9.02 -18.12
N GLN A 385 6.50 -8.60 -17.02
CA GLN A 385 7.55 -9.35 -16.35
C GLN A 385 7.05 -10.70 -15.82
N ALA A 386 5.89 -10.75 -15.20
CA ALA A 386 5.29 -11.98 -14.69
C ALA A 386 5.00 -12.99 -15.81
N GLU A 387 4.52 -12.51 -16.97
CA GLU A 387 4.27 -13.33 -18.16
C GLU A 387 5.58 -13.86 -18.78
N GLN A 388 6.62 -13.03 -18.83
CA GLN A 388 7.97 -13.45 -19.28
C GLN A 388 8.57 -14.53 -18.37
N GLU A 389 8.30 -14.48 -17.07
CA GLU A 389 8.71 -15.48 -16.08
C GLU A 389 7.78 -16.71 -16.06
N GLY A 390 6.67 -16.70 -16.79
CA GLY A 390 5.69 -17.79 -16.84
C GLY A 390 4.80 -17.89 -15.60
N LEU A 391 4.75 -16.85 -14.75
CA LEU A 391 3.93 -16.87 -13.52
C LEU A 391 2.44 -16.93 -13.83
N ASN A 392 1.99 -16.25 -14.90
CA ASN A 392 0.61 -16.31 -15.36
C ASN A 392 0.13 -17.74 -15.59
N LYS A 393 0.96 -18.58 -16.23
CA LYS A 393 0.64 -19.99 -16.47
C LYS A 393 0.43 -20.77 -15.17
N ILE A 394 1.28 -20.54 -14.16
CA ILE A 394 1.14 -21.18 -12.85
C ILE A 394 -0.19 -20.78 -12.20
N PHE A 395 -0.56 -19.50 -12.25
CA PHE A 395 -1.84 -19.02 -11.71
C PHE A 395 -3.03 -19.62 -12.47
N GLU A 396 -3.04 -19.56 -13.80
CA GLU A 396 -4.11 -20.10 -14.65
C GLU A 396 -4.25 -21.63 -14.50
N GLU A 397 -3.12 -22.34 -14.51
CA GLU A 397 -3.09 -23.79 -14.28
C GLU A 397 -3.62 -24.16 -12.89
N SER A 398 -3.36 -23.34 -11.88
CA SER A 398 -3.91 -23.56 -10.53
C SER A 398 -5.40 -23.25 -10.43
N GLY A 399 -5.98 -22.48 -11.37
CA GLY A 399 -7.38 -22.11 -11.41
C GLY A 399 -7.66 -20.64 -10.99
N PHE A 400 -6.64 -19.80 -10.92
CA PHE A 400 -6.80 -18.35 -10.75
C PHE A 400 -7.16 -17.67 -12.08
N GLU A 401 -7.95 -16.62 -11.99
CA GLU A 401 -8.11 -15.67 -13.09
C GLU A 401 -6.91 -14.72 -13.14
N TRP A 402 -6.21 -14.71 -14.29
CA TRP A 402 -5.14 -13.74 -14.58
C TRP A 402 -5.77 -12.46 -15.13
N ARG A 403 -5.54 -11.33 -14.45
CA ARG A 403 -6.25 -10.07 -14.70
C ARG A 403 -5.36 -8.98 -15.30
N GLU A 404 -6.00 -7.94 -15.83
CA GLU A 404 -5.35 -6.70 -16.24
C GLU A 404 -4.99 -5.83 -15.02
N PRO A 405 -3.93 -4.97 -15.12
CA PRO A 405 -3.46 -4.15 -14.00
C PRO A 405 -4.49 -3.14 -13.50
N GLY A 406 -4.59 -2.95 -12.19
CA GLY A 406 -5.47 -1.96 -11.56
C GLY A 406 -5.72 -2.23 -10.09
N CYS A 407 -6.49 -1.36 -9.45
CA CYS A 407 -6.83 -1.51 -8.02
C CYS A 407 -7.83 -2.65 -7.75
N SER A 408 -8.72 -2.97 -8.72
CA SER A 408 -9.66 -4.09 -8.64
C SER A 408 -10.41 -4.14 -7.29
N MET A 409 -10.37 -5.31 -6.62
CA MET A 409 -11.03 -5.53 -5.32
C MET A 409 -10.40 -4.79 -4.12
N CYS A 410 -9.34 -4.01 -4.30
CA CYS A 410 -8.82 -3.19 -3.20
C CYS A 410 -9.87 -2.19 -2.67
N LEU A 411 -10.73 -1.73 -3.60
CA LEU A 411 -11.85 -0.84 -3.34
C LEU A 411 -13.03 -1.28 -4.23
N ALA A 412 -14.24 -1.38 -3.68
CA ALA A 412 -15.42 -1.87 -4.42
C ALA A 412 -15.99 -0.84 -5.42
N MET A 413 -15.14 -0.24 -6.24
CA MET A 413 -15.52 0.77 -7.26
C MET A 413 -15.80 0.15 -8.63
N THR A 414 -15.32 -1.05 -8.89
CA THR A 414 -15.51 -1.77 -10.17
C THR A 414 -16.46 -2.95 -10.01
N ALA A 415 -16.63 -3.74 -11.07
CA ALA A 415 -17.39 -4.99 -11.03
C ALA A 415 -16.74 -6.04 -10.09
N ASP A 416 -15.43 -5.91 -9.83
CA ASP A 416 -14.69 -6.79 -8.93
C ASP A 416 -15.03 -6.47 -7.47
N LYS A 417 -16.05 -7.13 -6.93
CA LYS A 417 -16.51 -6.94 -5.55
C LYS A 417 -17.06 -8.21 -4.92
N LEU A 418 -17.10 -8.23 -3.62
CA LEU A 418 -17.75 -9.31 -2.85
C LEU A 418 -19.26 -9.13 -2.84
N LYS A 419 -19.97 -10.26 -2.90
CA LYS A 419 -21.38 -10.31 -2.56
C LYS A 419 -21.56 -10.29 -1.05
N PRO A 420 -22.76 -9.92 -0.53
CA PRO A 420 -23.07 -10.02 0.89
C PRO A 420 -22.70 -11.41 1.46
N GLU A 421 -22.06 -11.41 2.62
CA GLU A 421 -21.58 -12.59 3.36
C GLU A 421 -20.46 -13.40 2.70
N GLN A 422 -20.11 -13.11 1.44
CA GLN A 422 -18.99 -13.75 0.76
C GLN A 422 -17.68 -13.39 1.45
N ARG A 423 -16.85 -14.40 1.71
CA ARG A 423 -15.60 -14.30 2.48
C ARG A 423 -14.38 -14.36 1.59
N CYS A 424 -13.48 -13.41 1.75
CA CYS A 424 -12.27 -13.28 0.95
C CYS A 424 -10.99 -13.34 1.80
N ALA A 425 -10.04 -14.17 1.40
CA ALA A 425 -8.64 -14.00 1.80
C ALA A 425 -7.97 -13.03 0.81
N SER A 426 -7.47 -11.90 1.31
CA SER A 426 -7.08 -10.76 0.49
C SER A 426 -5.72 -10.21 0.86
N THR A 427 -4.89 -9.92 -0.13
CA THR A 427 -3.61 -9.23 0.08
C THR A 427 -3.73 -7.70 0.07
N SER A 428 -4.95 -7.17 0.07
CA SER A 428 -5.19 -5.73 0.20
C SER A 428 -4.78 -5.17 1.59
N ASN A 429 -5.03 -3.91 1.84
CA ASN A 429 -4.57 -3.19 3.03
C ASN A 429 -5.67 -2.92 4.05
N ARG A 430 -6.95 -2.95 3.66
CA ARG A 430 -8.11 -2.61 4.50
C ARG A 430 -9.20 -3.67 4.43
N ASN A 431 -9.83 -3.92 5.57
CA ASN A 431 -10.90 -4.91 5.72
C ASN A 431 -12.11 -4.39 6.50
N PHE A 432 -12.31 -3.07 6.60
CA PHE A 432 -13.49 -2.54 7.27
C PHE A 432 -14.79 -2.94 6.52
N GLU A 433 -15.91 -2.85 7.23
CA GLU A 433 -17.22 -3.24 6.72
C GLU A 433 -17.52 -2.63 5.35
N GLY A 434 -17.77 -3.45 4.35
CA GLY A 434 -18.11 -3.02 2.99
C GLY A 434 -16.93 -2.64 2.09
N ARG A 435 -15.68 -2.67 2.55
CA ARG A 435 -14.51 -2.23 1.77
C ARG A 435 -14.39 -2.89 0.40
N GLN A 436 -14.55 -4.20 0.34
CA GLN A 436 -14.48 -4.99 -0.91
C GLN A 436 -15.86 -5.36 -1.47
N GLY A 437 -16.92 -4.74 -0.96
CA GLY A 437 -18.32 -4.96 -1.35
C GLY A 437 -19.24 -4.95 -0.14
N ARG A 438 -20.45 -4.40 -0.31
CA ARG A 438 -21.44 -4.28 0.77
C ARG A 438 -21.75 -5.66 1.38
N GLY A 439 -21.53 -5.79 2.70
CA GLY A 439 -21.71 -7.03 3.45
C GLY A 439 -20.65 -8.09 3.17
N GLY A 440 -19.60 -7.78 2.37
CA GLY A 440 -18.46 -8.67 2.13
C GLY A 440 -17.57 -8.78 3.37
N ARG A 441 -16.96 -9.95 3.55
CA ARG A 441 -16.13 -10.32 4.71
C ARG A 441 -14.70 -10.53 4.27
N THR A 442 -13.77 -9.66 4.69
CA THR A 442 -12.39 -9.69 4.22
C THR A 442 -11.42 -10.03 5.34
N HIS A 443 -10.55 -11.00 5.09
CA HIS A 443 -9.39 -11.34 5.91
C HIS A 443 -8.12 -10.88 5.20
N LEU A 444 -7.35 -9.99 5.81
CA LEU A 444 -6.05 -9.57 5.29
C LEU A 444 -5.02 -10.67 5.58
N VAL A 445 -4.27 -11.03 4.56
CA VAL A 445 -3.25 -12.09 4.60
C VAL A 445 -2.07 -11.74 3.70
N SER A 446 -0.93 -12.44 3.86
CA SER A 446 0.20 -12.36 2.93
C SER A 446 -0.09 -13.08 1.60
N PRO A 447 0.66 -12.81 0.51
CA PRO A 447 0.48 -13.50 -0.77
C PRO A 447 0.56 -15.02 -0.67
N GLY A 448 1.52 -15.54 0.09
CA GLY A 448 1.64 -16.98 0.34
C GLY A 448 0.45 -17.56 1.11
N MET A 449 -0.04 -16.84 2.13
CA MET A 449 -1.23 -17.24 2.89
C MET A 449 -2.51 -17.20 2.03
N ALA A 450 -2.62 -16.22 1.11
CA ALA A 450 -3.73 -16.17 0.15
C ALA A 450 -3.72 -17.38 -0.79
N ALA A 451 -2.54 -17.75 -1.30
CA ALA A 451 -2.35 -18.94 -2.12
C ALA A 451 -2.70 -20.24 -1.35
N ALA A 452 -2.24 -20.37 -0.11
CA ALA A 452 -2.58 -21.50 0.76
C ALA A 452 -4.09 -21.60 1.01
N ALA A 453 -4.75 -20.46 1.26
CA ALA A 453 -6.20 -20.39 1.44
C ALA A 453 -6.97 -20.78 0.17
N ALA A 454 -6.46 -20.43 -1.01
CA ALA A 454 -7.07 -20.86 -2.27
C ALA A 454 -7.01 -22.38 -2.45
N ILE A 455 -5.89 -23.01 -2.12
CA ILE A 455 -5.71 -24.46 -2.24
C ILE A 455 -6.61 -25.21 -1.26
N SER A 456 -6.62 -24.81 0.02
CA SER A 456 -7.38 -25.51 1.07
C SER A 456 -8.88 -25.23 1.07
N GLY A 457 -9.29 -24.04 0.57
CA GLY A 457 -10.66 -23.54 0.69
C GLY A 457 -11.00 -22.97 2.07
N ASN A 458 -10.02 -22.91 2.97
CA ASN A 458 -10.08 -22.29 4.29
C ASN A 458 -8.85 -21.38 4.46
N LEU A 459 -8.82 -20.52 5.50
CA LEU A 459 -7.55 -19.96 5.92
C LEU A 459 -6.63 -21.10 6.34
N ASP A 460 -5.41 -21.13 5.82
CA ASP A 460 -4.47 -22.23 6.11
C ASP A 460 -3.04 -21.73 6.26
N ASP A 461 -2.23 -22.56 6.90
CA ASP A 461 -0.84 -22.28 7.21
C ASP A 461 0.04 -22.50 5.98
N VAL A 462 0.59 -21.40 5.46
CA VAL A 462 1.45 -21.42 4.28
C VAL A 462 2.67 -22.35 4.45
N ARG A 463 3.15 -22.55 5.68
CA ARG A 463 4.31 -23.41 5.98
C ARG A 463 4.12 -24.86 5.56
N LYS A 464 2.88 -25.35 5.48
CA LYS A 464 2.55 -26.69 4.96
C LYS A 464 2.86 -26.85 3.45
N TYR A 465 2.98 -25.76 2.72
CA TYR A 465 3.15 -25.72 1.27
C TYR A 465 4.57 -25.29 0.85
N GLN A 466 5.42 -25.00 1.83
CA GLN A 466 6.82 -24.63 1.62
C GLN A 466 7.70 -25.84 1.91
N ASN A 467 8.01 -26.64 0.89
CA ASN A 467 8.98 -27.74 0.96
C ASN A 467 10.41 -27.23 0.71
#